data_c268388819df1b99ce5e123b3d3b2cb9
#
_entry.id   c268388819df1b99ce5e123b3d3b2cb9
#
_cell.length_a   1.000
_cell.length_b   1.000
_cell.length_c   1.000
_cell.angle_alpha   90.00
_cell.angle_beta   90.00
_cell.angle_gamma   90.00
#
_symmetry.space_group_name_H-M   'P 1'
#
loop_
_entity.id
_entity.type
_entity.pdbx_description
1 polymer ?
#
loop_
_entity_poly.entity_id
_entity_poly.type
_entity_poly.pdbx_seq_one_letter_code
_entity_poly.pdbx_strand_id
1 'polypeptide(L)'
;MFQVRIHGRGGQGVVTAAEMLSIAAFLEGKRAQAFPSFGSERTGAPVVAFCRIDDRPIRLREPVLSPDAIIIQDPTLLHQVDVFSGLSPDGYIVINTSRTFEELGLGEFIAGLRRERLCTVPATELALKHVGRAVPNAALLAGFAALSGRISLESVSAAIGEKFPAKVAAANVTAANVAYAWVLQQMQGVGRAETG
;
A
#
# COMPACT_ATOMS: atom_id res chain seq x y z
N MET A 1 -15.71 3.81 8.56
CA MET A 1 -14.87 2.64 8.21
C MET A 1 -14.01 3.00 7.01
N PHE A 2 -12.71 2.79 7.09
CA PHE A 2 -11.76 3.00 5.99
C PHE A 2 -11.36 1.64 5.41
N GLN A 3 -11.42 1.49 4.09
CA GLN A 3 -11.26 0.21 3.40
C GLN A 3 -10.09 0.25 2.42
N VAL A 4 -9.20 -0.72 2.53
CA VAL A 4 -8.01 -0.83 1.69
C VAL A 4 -8.03 -2.13 0.90
N ARG A 5 -7.70 -2.05 -0.38
CA ARG A 5 -7.52 -3.18 -1.26
C ARG A 5 -6.08 -3.22 -1.76
N ILE A 6 -5.42 -4.35 -1.57
CA ILE A 6 -4.02 -4.56 -1.92
C ILE A 6 -3.95 -5.59 -3.04
N HIS A 7 -3.39 -5.21 -4.17
CA HIS A 7 -3.20 -6.06 -5.34
C HIS A 7 -1.74 -6.45 -5.50
N GLY A 8 -1.50 -7.69 -5.83
CA GLY A 8 -0.16 -8.20 -6.16
C GLY A 8 -0.23 -9.61 -6.71
N ARG A 9 0.88 -10.34 -6.62
CA ARG A 9 0.98 -11.73 -7.06
C ARG A 9 1.35 -12.65 -5.90
N GLY A 10 0.98 -13.92 -6.02
CA GLY A 10 1.40 -14.95 -5.07
C GLY A 10 2.92 -14.95 -4.90
N GLY A 11 3.39 -14.95 -3.64
CA GLY A 11 4.80 -14.83 -3.28
C GLY A 11 5.31 -13.42 -3.01
N GLN A 12 4.53 -12.36 -3.28
CA GLN A 12 4.92 -10.97 -3.03
C GLN A 12 4.53 -10.44 -1.63
N GLY A 13 3.95 -11.28 -0.78
CA GLY A 13 3.54 -10.89 0.57
C GLY A 13 2.33 -9.96 0.62
N VAL A 14 1.35 -10.15 -0.28
CA VAL A 14 0.13 -9.31 -0.36
C VAL A 14 -0.72 -9.46 0.90
N VAL A 15 -0.94 -10.69 1.36
CA VAL A 15 -1.68 -10.96 2.61
C VAL A 15 -0.92 -10.42 3.82
N THR A 16 0.41 -10.60 3.85
CA THR A 16 1.26 -10.06 4.91
C THR A 16 1.19 -8.52 4.97
N ALA A 17 1.07 -7.84 3.82
CA ALA A 17 0.86 -6.39 3.79
C ALA A 17 -0.45 -5.99 4.47
N ALA A 18 -1.55 -6.68 4.16
CA ALA A 18 -2.85 -6.42 4.79
C ALA A 18 -2.81 -6.69 6.31
N GLU A 19 -2.13 -7.76 6.73
CA GLU A 19 -1.95 -8.08 8.14
C GLU A 19 -1.11 -7.02 8.86
N MET A 20 0.02 -6.58 8.30
CA MET A 20 0.84 -5.51 8.88
C MET A 20 0.06 -4.20 8.99
N LEU A 21 -0.76 -3.86 8.00
CA LEU A 21 -1.64 -2.69 8.05
C LEU A 21 -2.66 -2.80 9.18
N SER A 22 -3.25 -3.98 9.37
CA SER A 22 -4.18 -4.27 10.46
C SER A 22 -3.50 -4.13 11.83
N ILE A 23 -2.28 -4.67 11.98
CA ILE A 23 -1.48 -4.55 13.22
C ILE A 23 -1.15 -3.07 13.49
N ALA A 24 -0.67 -2.33 12.50
CA ALA A 24 -0.34 -0.91 12.65
C ALA A 24 -1.56 -0.09 13.12
N ALA A 25 -2.72 -0.30 12.50
CA ALA A 25 -3.95 0.37 12.90
C ALA A 25 -4.39 -0.01 14.32
N PHE A 26 -4.25 -1.28 14.70
CA PHE A 26 -4.56 -1.77 16.04
C PHE A 26 -3.65 -1.12 17.11
N LEU A 27 -2.37 -0.96 16.82
CA LEU A 27 -1.41 -0.30 17.72
C LEU A 27 -1.77 1.18 17.96
N GLU A 28 -2.51 1.79 17.06
CA GLU A 28 -3.04 3.16 17.20
C GLU A 28 -4.44 3.20 17.83
N GLY A 29 -4.89 2.10 18.40
CA GLY A 29 -6.18 2.02 19.12
C GLY A 29 -7.40 1.84 18.20
N LYS A 30 -7.19 1.58 16.91
CA LYS A 30 -8.28 1.29 15.96
C LYS A 30 -8.71 -0.16 16.03
N ARG A 31 -9.90 -0.44 15.51
CA ARG A 31 -10.32 -1.80 15.14
C ARG A 31 -9.89 -2.06 13.71
N ALA A 32 -9.30 -3.21 13.46
CA ALA A 32 -8.82 -3.56 12.13
C ALA A 32 -9.09 -5.02 11.80
N GLN A 33 -9.29 -5.29 10.52
CA GLN A 33 -9.53 -6.65 10.01
C GLN A 33 -8.80 -6.79 8.68
N ALA A 34 -7.90 -7.77 8.61
CA ALA A 34 -7.22 -8.15 7.37
C ALA A 34 -7.65 -9.54 6.94
N PHE A 35 -7.88 -9.74 5.65
CA PHE A 35 -8.23 -11.04 5.08
C PHE A 35 -7.89 -11.09 3.59
N PRO A 36 -7.53 -12.29 3.07
CA PRO A 36 -7.31 -12.48 1.64
C PRO A 36 -8.64 -12.59 0.89
N SER A 37 -8.60 -12.32 -0.42
CA SER A 37 -9.65 -12.77 -1.32
C SER A 37 -9.63 -14.30 -1.40
N PHE A 38 -10.80 -14.92 -1.33
CA PHE A 38 -10.92 -16.37 -1.45
C PHE A 38 -10.68 -16.80 -2.89
N GLY A 39 -9.58 -17.49 -3.12
CA GLY A 39 -9.16 -18.06 -4.39
C GLY A 39 -7.93 -18.94 -4.16
N SER A 40 -7.64 -19.86 -5.07
CA SER A 40 -6.44 -20.69 -4.96
C SER A 40 -5.21 -19.83 -5.17
N GLU A 41 -4.46 -19.55 -4.12
CA GLU A 41 -3.15 -18.91 -4.21
C GLU A 41 -2.20 -19.84 -4.98
N ARG A 42 -1.71 -19.31 -6.11
CA ARG A 42 -0.63 -19.94 -6.88
C ARG A 42 0.49 -18.91 -7.01
N THR A 43 1.70 -19.35 -6.89
CA THR A 43 2.88 -18.48 -7.11
C THR A 43 2.76 -17.77 -8.46
N GLY A 44 2.86 -16.45 -8.44
CA GLY A 44 2.77 -15.60 -9.62
C GLY A 44 1.35 -15.26 -10.10
N ALA A 45 0.31 -15.94 -9.63
CA ALA A 45 -1.07 -15.58 -9.95
C ALA A 45 -1.49 -14.26 -9.26
N PRO A 46 -2.42 -13.48 -9.85
CA PRO A 46 -2.98 -12.31 -9.19
C PRO A 46 -3.61 -12.67 -7.83
N VAL A 47 -3.26 -11.91 -6.81
CA VAL A 47 -3.78 -12.04 -5.43
C VAL A 47 -4.29 -10.70 -4.97
N VAL A 48 -5.41 -10.71 -4.26
CA VAL A 48 -5.98 -9.53 -3.62
C VAL A 48 -6.14 -9.80 -2.13
N ALA A 49 -5.74 -8.85 -1.31
CA ALA A 49 -6.03 -8.84 0.12
C ALA A 49 -6.70 -7.53 0.53
N PHE A 50 -7.43 -7.59 1.61
CA PHE A 50 -8.24 -6.49 2.11
C PHE A 50 -7.85 -6.15 3.54
N CYS A 51 -7.94 -4.86 3.89
CA CYS A 51 -7.89 -4.40 5.26
C CYS A 51 -9.00 -3.37 5.50
N ARG A 52 -9.74 -3.55 6.58
CA ARG A 52 -10.72 -2.58 7.09
C ARG A 52 -10.22 -1.99 8.40
N ILE A 53 -10.38 -0.68 8.56
CA ILE A 53 -9.97 0.07 9.75
C ILE A 53 -11.17 0.92 10.19
N ASP A 54 -11.52 0.84 11.48
CA ASP A 54 -12.63 1.61 12.06
C ASP A 54 -12.36 1.92 13.54
N ASP A 55 -13.09 2.87 14.10
CA ASP A 55 -13.12 3.11 15.55
C ASP A 55 -14.06 2.12 16.27
N ARG A 56 -14.96 1.49 15.53
CA ARG A 56 -15.97 0.53 16.01
C ARG A 56 -15.63 -0.91 15.60
N PRO A 57 -16.14 -1.92 16.32
CA PRO A 57 -15.96 -3.32 15.95
C PRO A 57 -16.44 -3.61 14.53
N ILE A 58 -15.60 -4.26 13.73
CA ILE A 58 -15.87 -4.60 12.33
C ILE A 58 -16.54 -5.98 12.30
N ARG A 59 -17.74 -6.04 11.72
CA ARG A 59 -18.53 -7.29 11.60
C ARG A 59 -18.66 -7.79 10.15
N LEU A 60 -18.28 -6.96 9.17
CA LEU A 60 -18.32 -7.30 7.75
C LEU A 60 -17.23 -8.32 7.41
N ARG A 61 -17.58 -9.30 6.59
CA ARG A 61 -16.66 -10.34 6.09
C ARG A 61 -16.65 -10.41 4.56
N GLU A 62 -17.34 -9.50 3.91
CA GLU A 62 -17.43 -9.43 2.45
C GLU A 62 -16.16 -8.83 1.85
N PRO A 63 -15.83 -9.15 0.58
CA PRO A 63 -14.77 -8.45 -0.16
C PRO A 63 -14.99 -6.93 -0.17
N VAL A 64 -13.91 -6.17 -0.25
CA VAL A 64 -13.96 -4.72 -0.38
C VAL A 64 -14.22 -4.36 -1.84
N LEU A 65 -15.46 -3.97 -2.16
CA LEU A 65 -15.87 -3.58 -3.50
C LEU A 65 -15.66 -2.09 -3.77
N SER A 66 -15.78 -1.25 -2.72
CA SER A 66 -15.58 0.20 -2.80
C SER A 66 -14.43 0.63 -1.87
N PRO A 67 -13.17 0.48 -2.30
CA PRO A 67 -12.03 0.84 -1.48
C PRO A 67 -11.84 2.36 -1.37
N ASP A 68 -11.39 2.81 -0.19
CA ASP A 68 -10.90 4.15 0.06
C ASP A 68 -9.42 4.30 -0.29
N ALA A 69 -8.71 3.17 -0.39
CA ALA A 69 -7.33 3.13 -0.84
C ALA A 69 -7.02 1.86 -1.62
N ILE A 70 -6.17 2.01 -2.63
CA ILE A 70 -5.63 0.89 -3.43
C ILE A 70 -4.11 0.93 -3.35
N ILE A 71 -3.53 -0.22 -3.01
CA ILE A 71 -2.07 -0.44 -3.02
C ILE A 71 -1.78 -1.51 -4.07
N ILE A 72 -0.93 -1.19 -5.04
CA ILE A 72 -0.55 -2.09 -6.12
C ILE A 72 0.91 -2.49 -5.97
N GLN A 73 1.14 -3.75 -5.54
CA GLN A 73 2.48 -4.30 -5.35
C GLN A 73 3.15 -4.73 -6.66
N ASP A 74 2.35 -5.07 -7.67
CA ASP A 74 2.85 -5.48 -9.00
C ASP A 74 2.19 -4.62 -10.08
N PRO A 75 2.94 -3.69 -10.70
CA PRO A 75 2.39 -2.79 -11.72
C PRO A 75 1.99 -3.50 -13.02
N THR A 76 2.44 -4.74 -13.27
CA THR A 76 1.99 -5.52 -14.43
C THR A 76 0.50 -5.86 -14.38
N LEU A 77 -0.11 -5.83 -13.18
CA LEU A 77 -1.54 -6.04 -13.01
C LEU A 77 -2.41 -4.93 -13.61
N LEU A 78 -1.86 -3.73 -13.81
CA LEU A 78 -2.56 -2.62 -14.45
C LEU A 78 -3.14 -2.96 -15.83
N HIS A 79 -2.53 -3.93 -16.53
CA HIS A 79 -2.93 -4.37 -17.87
C HIS A 79 -3.70 -5.70 -17.88
N GLN A 80 -3.89 -6.33 -16.72
CA GLN A 80 -4.47 -7.67 -16.61
C GLN A 80 -5.79 -7.72 -15.85
N VAL A 81 -5.96 -6.82 -14.89
CA VAL A 81 -7.14 -6.75 -14.04
C VAL A 81 -7.55 -5.30 -13.83
N ASP A 82 -8.85 -5.06 -13.64
CA ASP A 82 -9.35 -3.75 -13.27
C ASP A 82 -9.07 -3.46 -11.79
N VAL A 83 -7.82 -3.07 -11.51
CA VAL A 83 -7.35 -2.81 -10.15
C VAL A 83 -8.03 -1.60 -9.51
N PHE A 84 -8.57 -0.69 -10.30
CA PHE A 84 -9.19 0.56 -9.82
C PHE A 84 -10.70 0.48 -9.65
N SER A 85 -11.32 -0.65 -9.99
CA SER A 85 -12.77 -0.83 -9.88
C SER A 85 -13.30 -0.45 -8.50
N GLY A 86 -14.32 0.41 -8.45
CA GLY A 86 -14.98 0.84 -7.22
C GLY A 86 -14.17 1.79 -6.32
N LEU A 87 -13.00 2.28 -6.78
CA LEU A 87 -12.24 3.27 -6.01
C LEU A 87 -13.11 4.50 -5.68
N SER A 88 -13.10 4.90 -4.42
CA SER A 88 -13.74 6.15 -3.99
C SER A 88 -13.19 7.35 -4.77
N PRO A 89 -14.04 8.34 -5.14
CA PRO A 89 -13.57 9.57 -5.81
C PRO A 89 -12.47 10.31 -5.03
N ASP A 90 -12.48 10.19 -3.72
CA ASP A 90 -11.47 10.73 -2.82
C ASP A 90 -10.45 9.68 -2.37
N GLY A 91 -10.30 8.59 -3.12
CA GLY A 91 -9.45 7.46 -2.75
C GLY A 91 -7.96 7.72 -2.92
N TYR A 92 -7.16 6.94 -2.20
CA TYR A 92 -5.72 6.96 -2.29
C TYR A 92 -5.20 5.87 -3.23
N ILE A 93 -4.14 6.16 -3.98
CA ILE A 93 -3.45 5.18 -4.85
C ILE A 93 -1.96 5.18 -4.55
N VAL A 94 -1.43 3.99 -4.26
CA VAL A 94 0.01 3.74 -4.12
C VAL A 94 0.41 2.64 -5.10
N ILE A 95 1.35 2.92 -5.99
CA ILE A 95 1.84 1.95 -6.98
C ILE A 95 3.33 1.69 -6.78
N ASN A 96 3.71 0.41 -6.75
CA ASN A 96 5.10 -0.03 -6.70
C ASN A 96 5.79 0.18 -8.05
N THR A 97 6.41 1.31 -8.23
CA THR A 97 7.19 1.64 -9.43
C THR A 97 8.05 2.87 -9.20
N SER A 98 9.16 3.01 -9.94
CA SER A 98 9.95 4.24 -10.06
C SER A 98 9.42 5.20 -11.15
N ARG A 99 8.45 4.75 -11.96
CA ARG A 99 7.86 5.52 -13.06
C ARG A 99 6.75 6.44 -12.54
N THR A 100 6.48 7.52 -13.28
CA THR A 100 5.33 8.39 -13.02
C THR A 100 4.01 7.76 -13.49
N PHE A 101 2.89 8.31 -13.07
CA PHE A 101 1.56 7.88 -13.54
C PHE A 101 1.41 8.06 -15.06
N GLU A 102 1.96 9.12 -15.61
CA GLU A 102 1.96 9.41 -17.04
C GLU A 102 2.77 8.36 -17.82
N GLU A 103 3.94 7.99 -17.33
CA GLU A 103 4.78 6.93 -17.92
C GLU A 103 4.15 5.52 -17.82
N LEU A 104 3.22 5.34 -16.87
CA LEU A 104 2.39 4.13 -16.77
C LEU A 104 1.20 4.13 -17.73
N GLY A 105 0.95 5.22 -18.46
CA GLY A 105 -0.22 5.39 -19.31
C GLY A 105 -1.51 5.72 -18.54
N LEU A 106 -1.39 6.18 -17.30
CA LEU A 106 -2.52 6.50 -16.42
C LEU A 106 -2.86 8.00 -16.38
N GLY A 107 -2.22 8.83 -17.23
CA GLY A 107 -2.39 10.28 -17.19
C GLY A 107 -3.85 10.74 -17.30
N GLU A 108 -4.62 10.20 -18.24
CA GLU A 108 -6.05 10.50 -18.38
C GLU A 108 -6.88 10.02 -17.18
N PHE A 109 -6.57 8.84 -16.66
CA PHE A 109 -7.27 8.27 -15.50
C PHE A 109 -7.11 9.14 -14.26
N ILE A 110 -5.90 9.62 -13.98
CA ILE A 110 -5.63 10.42 -12.78
C ILE A 110 -6.04 11.89 -12.92
N ALA A 111 -6.35 12.37 -14.13
CA ALA A 111 -6.77 13.76 -14.35
C ALA A 111 -8.05 14.14 -13.59
N GLY A 112 -8.91 13.15 -13.29
CA GLY A 112 -10.12 13.32 -12.50
C GLY A 112 -9.96 13.04 -10.99
N LEU A 113 -8.73 12.73 -10.54
CA LEU A 113 -8.45 12.37 -9.16
C LEU A 113 -7.63 13.46 -8.45
N ARG A 114 -7.64 13.43 -7.13
CA ARG A 114 -6.84 14.34 -6.30
C ARG A 114 -5.38 13.93 -6.32
N ARG A 115 -4.53 14.76 -6.92
CA ARG A 115 -3.11 14.50 -7.10
C ARG A 115 -2.37 14.27 -5.77
N GLU A 116 -2.76 14.97 -4.73
CA GLU A 116 -2.22 14.84 -3.37
C GLU A 116 -2.55 13.50 -2.69
N ARG A 117 -3.35 12.65 -3.33
CA ARG A 117 -3.70 11.30 -2.85
C ARG A 117 -3.09 10.17 -3.68
N LEU A 118 -2.19 10.51 -4.56
CA LEU A 118 -1.56 9.58 -5.50
C LEU A 118 -0.06 9.58 -5.30
N CYS A 119 0.57 8.41 -5.20
CA CYS A 119 2.03 8.32 -5.22
C CYS A 119 2.53 7.02 -5.87
N THR A 120 3.76 7.08 -6.35
CA THR A 120 4.53 5.93 -6.77
C THR A 120 5.72 5.72 -5.83
N VAL A 121 6.05 4.47 -5.53
CA VAL A 121 7.14 4.11 -4.63
C VAL A 121 7.98 3.01 -5.31
N PRO A 122 9.30 3.16 -5.46
CA PRO A 122 10.18 2.12 -6.01
C PRO A 122 10.46 1.03 -4.95
N ALA A 123 9.38 0.44 -4.42
CA ALA A 123 9.43 -0.41 -3.24
C ALA A 123 10.19 -1.72 -3.47
N THR A 124 10.12 -2.29 -4.67
CA THR A 124 10.93 -3.47 -5.04
C THR A 124 12.42 -3.15 -5.06
N GLU A 125 12.81 -2.00 -5.61
CA GLU A 125 14.21 -1.56 -5.64
C GLU A 125 14.73 -1.32 -4.22
N LEU A 126 13.94 -0.68 -3.37
CA LEU A 126 14.27 -0.45 -1.96
C LEU A 126 14.38 -1.76 -1.17
N ALA A 127 13.48 -2.72 -1.41
CA ALA A 127 13.54 -4.04 -0.80
C ALA A 127 14.79 -4.82 -1.24
N LEU A 128 15.12 -4.82 -2.52
CA LEU A 128 16.34 -5.44 -3.03
C LEU A 128 17.60 -4.82 -2.41
N LYS A 129 17.64 -3.50 -2.32
CA LYS A 129 18.79 -2.76 -1.78
C LYS A 129 19.01 -3.01 -0.29
N HIS A 130 17.95 -3.00 0.53
CA HIS A 130 18.04 -3.02 1.99
C HIS A 130 17.78 -4.39 2.61
N VAL A 131 16.92 -5.19 2.00
CA VAL A 131 16.52 -6.53 2.50
C VAL A 131 17.18 -7.65 1.71
N GLY A 132 17.59 -7.38 0.46
CA GLY A 132 18.17 -8.38 -0.43
C GLY A 132 17.13 -9.30 -1.11
N ARG A 133 15.83 -8.96 -1.03
CA ARG A 133 14.73 -9.72 -1.63
C ARG A 133 13.71 -8.76 -2.23
N ALA A 134 13.10 -9.16 -3.36
CA ALA A 134 12.10 -8.37 -4.07
C ALA A 134 10.70 -8.48 -3.42
N VAL A 135 10.57 -8.12 -2.15
CA VAL A 135 9.30 -8.14 -1.40
C VAL A 135 8.91 -6.71 -1.01
N PRO A 136 8.06 -6.03 -1.79
CA PRO A 136 7.82 -4.59 -1.66
C PRO A 136 6.86 -4.19 -0.53
N ASN A 137 6.25 -5.14 0.16
CA ASN A 137 5.11 -4.91 1.06
C ASN A 137 5.38 -3.88 2.17
N ALA A 138 6.48 -3.99 2.91
CA ALA A 138 6.80 -3.08 4.02
C ALA A 138 7.05 -1.64 3.53
N ALA A 139 7.81 -1.48 2.45
CA ALA A 139 8.09 -0.19 1.85
C ALA A 139 6.82 0.49 1.31
N LEU A 140 5.92 -0.28 0.66
CA LEU A 140 4.64 0.25 0.18
C LEU A 140 3.72 0.69 1.31
N LEU A 141 3.67 -0.05 2.43
CA LEU A 141 2.91 0.38 3.60
C LEU A 141 3.42 1.68 4.20
N ALA A 142 4.73 1.86 4.27
CA ALA A 142 5.31 3.12 4.72
C ALA A 142 4.99 4.27 3.75
N GLY A 143 5.03 4.02 2.44
CA GLY A 143 4.56 4.98 1.43
C GLY A 143 3.09 5.34 1.60
N PHE A 144 2.23 4.35 1.86
CA PHE A 144 0.83 4.58 2.16
C PHE A 144 0.62 5.39 3.46
N ALA A 145 1.40 5.12 4.50
CA ALA A 145 1.39 5.88 5.75
C ALA A 145 1.72 7.36 5.50
N ALA A 146 2.78 7.64 4.74
CA ALA A 146 3.19 9.00 4.37
C ALA A 146 2.11 9.72 3.56
N LEU A 147 1.49 9.04 2.59
CA LEU A 147 0.49 9.62 1.70
C LEU A 147 -0.83 9.91 2.42
N SER A 148 -1.30 8.97 3.22
CA SER A 148 -2.66 9.01 3.76
C SER A 148 -2.76 9.60 5.16
N GLY A 149 -1.68 9.54 5.95
CA GLY A 149 -1.69 9.89 7.38
C GLY A 149 -2.64 9.01 8.22
N ARG A 150 -3.11 7.88 7.68
CA ARG A 150 -4.07 6.98 8.37
C ARG A 150 -3.41 6.10 9.42
N ILE A 151 -2.14 5.85 9.27
CA ILE A 151 -1.26 5.15 10.21
C ILE A 151 0.07 5.87 10.26
N SER A 152 0.78 5.76 11.35
CA SER A 152 2.11 6.37 11.51
C SER A 152 3.23 5.45 11.00
N LEU A 153 4.40 6.02 10.72
CA LEU A 153 5.61 5.26 10.40
C LEU A 153 6.04 4.38 11.58
N GLU A 154 5.87 4.86 12.81
CA GLU A 154 6.16 4.13 14.04
C GLU A 154 5.32 2.86 14.13
N SER A 155 4.02 2.95 13.86
CA SER A 155 3.12 1.80 13.89
C SER A 155 3.41 0.81 12.78
N VAL A 156 3.80 1.28 11.58
CA VAL A 156 4.28 0.42 10.48
C VAL A 156 5.56 -0.31 10.90
N SER A 157 6.51 0.39 11.49
CA SER A 157 7.77 -0.20 11.97
C SER A 157 7.54 -1.26 13.05
N ALA A 158 6.63 -0.99 13.98
CA ALA A 158 6.25 -1.96 15.01
C ALA A 158 5.56 -3.20 14.40
N ALA A 159 4.66 -3.02 13.44
CA ALA A 159 4.00 -4.12 12.73
C ALA A 159 5.01 -4.99 11.95
N ILE A 160 6.03 -4.38 11.34
CA ILE A 160 7.14 -5.10 10.70
C ILE A 160 7.87 -5.96 11.75
N GLY A 161 8.14 -5.41 12.94
CA GLY A 161 8.79 -6.12 14.04
C GLY A 161 8.00 -7.33 14.54
N GLU A 162 6.67 -7.28 14.48
CA GLU A 162 5.81 -8.41 14.86
C GLU A 162 5.77 -9.50 13.78
N LYS A 163 5.95 -9.15 12.50
CA LYS A 163 5.81 -10.09 11.38
C LYS A 163 7.10 -10.78 10.96
N PHE A 164 8.25 -10.20 11.26
CA PHE A 164 9.53 -10.70 10.78
C PHE A 164 10.54 -10.94 11.91
N PRO A 165 11.45 -11.91 11.75
CA PRO A 165 12.58 -12.07 12.68
C PRO A 165 13.42 -10.78 12.74
N ALA A 166 14.03 -10.51 13.88
CA ALA A 166 14.67 -9.22 14.21
C ALA A 166 15.60 -8.67 13.10
N LYS A 167 16.46 -9.51 12.53
CA LYS A 167 17.38 -9.09 11.45
C LYS A 167 16.63 -8.67 10.17
N VAL A 168 15.60 -9.42 9.79
CA VAL A 168 14.78 -9.14 8.62
C VAL A 168 13.90 -7.92 8.88
N ALA A 169 13.33 -7.81 10.07
CA ALA A 169 12.54 -6.66 10.50
C ALA A 169 13.36 -5.36 10.41
N ALA A 170 14.58 -5.33 10.95
CA ALA A 170 15.44 -4.15 10.89
C ALA A 170 15.72 -3.69 9.45
N ALA A 171 15.98 -4.62 8.54
CA ALA A 171 16.20 -4.33 7.12
C ALA A 171 14.93 -3.77 6.45
N ASN A 172 13.76 -4.36 6.74
CA ASN A 172 12.48 -3.87 6.23
C ASN A 172 12.12 -2.49 6.79
N VAL A 173 12.41 -2.20 8.06
CA VAL A 173 12.22 -0.87 8.66
C VAL A 173 13.09 0.16 7.96
N THR A 174 14.33 -0.18 7.61
CA THR A 174 15.20 0.71 6.82
C THR A 174 14.58 1.03 5.46
N ALA A 175 14.11 0.01 4.72
CA ALA A 175 13.42 0.22 3.44
C ALA A 175 12.14 1.06 3.60
N ALA A 176 11.37 0.81 4.66
CA ALA A 176 10.15 1.55 5.00
C ALA A 176 10.44 3.04 5.26
N ASN A 177 11.48 3.36 6.04
CA ASN A 177 11.87 4.74 6.31
C ASN A 177 12.24 5.50 5.04
N VAL A 178 12.98 4.87 4.13
CA VAL A 178 13.35 5.46 2.83
C VAL A 178 12.10 5.69 1.96
N ALA A 179 11.20 4.72 1.91
CA ALA A 179 9.95 4.84 1.15
C ALA A 179 9.03 5.95 1.70
N TYR A 180 8.94 6.08 3.01
CA TYR A 180 8.19 7.15 3.67
C TYR A 180 8.72 8.52 3.28
N ALA A 181 10.04 8.73 3.39
CA ALA A 181 10.68 9.98 3.00
C ALA A 181 10.51 10.29 1.50
N TRP A 182 10.59 9.26 0.65
CA TRP A 182 10.35 9.37 -0.79
C TRP A 182 8.98 9.96 -1.10
N VAL A 183 7.92 9.44 -0.47
CA VAL A 183 6.55 9.93 -0.67
C VAL A 183 6.38 11.35 -0.15
N LEU A 184 6.93 11.68 1.02
CA LEU A 184 6.88 13.06 1.53
C LEU A 184 7.51 14.06 0.55
N GLN A 185 8.60 13.71 -0.12
CA GLN A 185 9.23 14.57 -1.14
C GLN A 185 8.32 14.74 -2.37
N GLN A 186 7.66 13.68 -2.83
CA GLN A 186 6.68 13.78 -3.93
C GLN A 186 5.54 14.73 -3.56
N MET A 187 4.97 14.62 -2.36
CA MET A 187 3.88 15.47 -1.90
C MET A 187 4.26 16.96 -1.82
N GLN A 188 5.50 17.26 -1.40
CA GLN A 188 6.01 18.64 -1.41
C GLN A 188 6.14 19.19 -2.84
N GLY A 189 6.49 18.36 -3.81
CA GLY A 189 6.55 18.71 -5.23
C GLY A 189 5.16 19.04 -5.81
N VAL A 190 4.15 18.28 -5.45
CA VAL A 190 2.75 18.51 -5.86
C VAL A 190 2.23 19.85 -5.33
N GLY A 191 2.43 20.14 -4.05
CA GLY A 191 1.97 21.38 -3.43
C GLY A 191 2.62 22.64 -4.02
N ARG A 192 3.82 22.55 -4.58
CA ARG A 192 4.49 23.67 -5.26
C ARG A 192 3.97 23.90 -6.68
N ALA A 193 3.53 22.86 -7.36
CA ALA A 193 3.00 22.97 -8.72
C ALA A 193 1.59 23.60 -8.76
N GLU A 194 0.82 23.51 -7.68
CA GLU A 194 -0.52 24.09 -7.57
C GLU A 194 -0.52 25.58 -7.17
N THR A 195 0.60 26.10 -6.67
CA THR A 195 0.74 27.50 -6.19
C THR A 195 1.49 28.40 -7.17
N GLY A 196 1.89 27.93 -8.31
CA GLY A 196 2.58 28.67 -9.41
C GLY A 196 1.71 28.76 -10.64
#